data_36d8a184dd1fc7dc62bcaf7cb2ead5c8
#
_entry.id   36d8a184dd1fc7dc62bcaf7cb2ead5c8
#
_cell.length_a   1.000
_cell.length_b   1.000
_cell.length_c   1.000
_cell.angle_alpha   90.00
_cell.angle_beta   90.00
_cell.angle_gamma   90.00
#
_symmetry.space_group_name_H-M   'P 1'
#
loop_
_entity.id
_entity.type
_entity.pdbx_description
1 polymer ?
#
loop_
_entity_poly.entity_id
_entity_poly.type
_entity_poly.pdbx_seq_one_letter_code
_entity_poly.pdbx_strand_id
1 'polypeptide(L)' 'MQIELALFAKLSARYPVGGSGREPRPLEVADGVTVGALVEQIGLAEEQRITFVNGRHAPDDLPLAPGDRLAIFPPIAGG' A
#
# COMPACT_ATOMS: atom_id res chain seq x y z
N MET A 1 15.40 -0.51 -0.41
CA MET A 1 14.92 -0.22 -1.77
C MET A 1 13.79 0.79 -1.72
N GLN A 2 13.51 1.43 -2.83
CA GLN A 2 12.45 2.42 -2.90
C GLN A 2 11.25 1.88 -3.69
N ILE A 3 10.05 2.11 -3.14
CA ILE A 3 8.80 1.82 -3.84
C ILE A 3 7.95 3.09 -3.84
N GLU A 4 6.82 3.05 -4.54
CA GLU A 4 5.82 4.10 -4.46
C GLU A 4 4.62 3.59 -3.70
N LEU A 5 4.08 4.41 -2.78
CA LEU A 5 2.91 4.06 -2.00
C LEU A 5 1.79 5.04 -2.28
N ALA A 6 0.62 4.51 -2.66
CA ALA A 6 -0.58 5.30 -2.92
C ALA A 6 -1.72 4.78 -2.05
N LEU A 7 -2.33 5.67 -1.29
CA LEU A 7 -3.49 5.35 -0.46
C LEU A 7 -4.71 6.07 -1.02
N PHE A 8 -5.87 5.44 -0.90
CA PHE A 8 -7.09 5.94 -1.52
C PHE A 8 -8.19 6.18 -0.48
N ALA A 9 -9.09 7.11 -0.80
CA ALA A 9 -10.26 7.45 0.01
C ALA A 9 -9.87 7.77 1.45
N LYS A 10 -10.57 7.21 2.42
CA LYS A 10 -10.30 7.51 3.84
C LYS A 10 -8.90 7.13 4.30
N LEU A 11 -8.27 6.17 3.62
CA LEU A 11 -6.92 5.75 4.00
C LEU A 11 -5.91 6.85 3.70
N SER A 12 -6.10 7.58 2.61
CA SER A 12 -5.23 8.70 2.28
C SER A 12 -5.27 9.79 3.36
N ALA A 13 -6.44 10.08 3.89
CA ALA A 13 -6.59 11.08 4.93
C ALA A 13 -6.04 10.63 6.28
N ARG A 14 -6.23 9.35 6.63
CA ARG A 14 -5.79 8.80 7.91
C ARG A 14 -4.29 8.53 7.97
N TYR A 15 -3.69 8.19 6.85
CA TYR A 15 -2.30 7.73 6.80
C TYR A 15 -1.53 8.51 5.76
N PRO A 16 -1.17 9.77 6.07
CA PRO A 16 -0.54 10.64 5.08
C PRO A 16 0.80 10.12 4.55
N VAL A 17 1.40 9.12 5.19
CA VAL A 17 2.66 8.54 4.75
C VAL A 17 2.62 8.08 3.29
N GLY A 18 1.45 7.64 2.80
CA GLY A 18 1.35 7.04 1.48
C GLY A 18 0.97 7.99 0.35
N GLY A 19 0.74 9.26 0.63
CA GLY A 19 0.23 10.14 -0.40
C GLY A 19 -1.16 9.71 -0.87
N SER A 20 -1.49 10.05 -2.10
CA SER A 20 -2.79 9.71 -2.69
C SER A 20 -2.60 8.94 -3.98
N GLY A 21 -3.71 8.51 -4.58
CA GLY A 21 -3.65 7.85 -5.88
C GLY A 21 -3.11 8.74 -6.99
N ARG A 22 -3.31 10.04 -6.87
CA ARG A 22 -2.79 11.02 -7.84
C ARG A 22 -1.35 11.37 -7.59
N GLU A 23 -0.95 11.37 -6.31
CA GLU A 23 0.39 11.76 -5.90
C GLU A 23 0.94 10.70 -4.96
N PRO A 24 1.30 9.53 -5.50
CA PRO A 24 1.93 8.52 -4.67
C PRO A 24 3.25 9.04 -4.13
N ARG A 25 3.65 8.55 -2.98
CA ARG A 25 4.89 8.97 -2.34
C ARG A 25 5.93 7.88 -2.40
N PRO A 26 7.19 8.25 -2.66
CA PRO A 26 8.28 7.29 -2.53
C PRO A 26 8.46 6.90 -1.07
N LEU A 27 8.77 5.63 -0.85
CA LEU A 27 8.97 5.09 0.48
C LEU A 27 10.15 4.14 0.46
N GLU A 28 11.08 4.34 1.41
CA GLU A 28 12.20 3.41 1.58
C GLU A 28 11.74 2.23 2.39
N VAL A 29 12.01 1.04 1.89
CA VAL A 29 11.61 -0.20 2.54
C VAL A 29 12.74 -1.22 2.46
N ALA A 30 12.67 -2.23 3.31
CA ALA A 30 13.66 -3.31 3.28
C ALA A 30 13.54 -4.10 1.98
N ASP A 31 14.68 -4.56 1.47
CA ASP A 31 14.69 -5.42 0.27
C ASP A 31 13.90 -6.69 0.55
N GLY A 32 13.00 -7.02 -0.38
CA GLY A 32 12.19 -8.22 -0.25
C GLY A 32 11.05 -8.15 0.75
N VAL A 33 10.76 -6.97 1.30
CA VAL A 33 9.63 -6.82 2.22
C VAL A 33 8.34 -7.26 1.51
N THR A 34 7.48 -7.98 2.24
CA THR A 34 6.19 -8.40 1.67
C THR A 34 5.16 -7.29 1.81
N VAL A 35 4.10 -7.38 1.00
CA VAL A 35 2.97 -6.45 1.09
C VAL A 35 2.43 -6.40 2.52
N GLY A 36 2.18 -7.56 3.12
CA GLY A 36 1.62 -7.62 4.48
C GLY A 36 2.55 -7.03 5.54
N ALA A 37 3.86 -7.29 5.42
CA ALA A 37 4.82 -6.73 6.36
C ALA A 37 4.87 -5.21 6.26
N LEU A 38 4.81 -4.68 5.05
CA LEU A 38 4.81 -3.22 4.87
C LEU A 38 3.52 -2.60 5.39
N VAL A 39 2.38 -3.23 5.10
CA VAL A 39 1.09 -2.76 5.63
C VAL A 39 1.13 -2.67 7.15
N GLU A 40 1.72 -3.66 7.80
CA GLU A 40 1.88 -3.65 9.25
C GLU A 40 2.79 -2.51 9.72
N GLN A 41 3.90 -2.29 9.03
CA GLN A 41 4.84 -1.23 9.39
C GLN A 41 4.23 0.16 9.31
N ILE A 42 3.35 0.40 8.34
CA ILE A 42 2.71 1.70 8.20
C ILE A 42 1.45 1.86 9.03
N GLY A 43 1.09 0.84 9.80
CA GLY A 43 -0.02 0.93 10.75
C GLY A 43 -1.37 0.55 10.19
N LEU A 44 -1.42 -0.13 9.06
CA LEU A 44 -2.68 -0.47 8.39
C LEU A 44 -3.13 -1.91 8.64
N ALA A 45 -2.44 -2.65 9.51
CA ALA A 45 -2.74 -4.08 9.69
C ALA A 45 -4.19 -4.35 10.10
N GLU A 46 -4.76 -3.45 10.90
CA GLU A 46 -6.13 -3.61 11.38
C GLU A 46 -7.19 -3.08 10.42
N GLU A 47 -6.78 -2.43 9.35
CA GLU A 47 -7.72 -1.89 8.37
C GLU A 47 -8.12 -2.96 7.37
N GLN A 48 -9.41 -3.01 7.06
CA GLN A 48 -9.87 -3.79 5.92
C GLN A 48 -9.41 -3.07 4.66
N ARG A 49 -8.81 -3.81 3.75
CA ARG A 49 -8.15 -3.20 2.61
C ARG A 49 -8.07 -4.14 1.43
N ILE A 50 -7.91 -3.55 0.26
CA ILE A 50 -7.61 -4.26 -0.96
C ILE A 50 -6.30 -3.68 -1.49
N THR A 51 -5.34 -4.54 -1.78
CA THR A 51 -4.01 -4.11 -2.20
C THR A 51 -3.70 -4.53 -3.63
N PHE A 52 -3.07 -3.61 -4.36
CA PHE A 52 -2.62 -3.85 -5.73
C PHE A 52 -1.15 -3.48 -5.84
N VAL A 53 -0.40 -4.28 -6.57
CA VAL A 53 0.99 -3.96 -6.92
C VAL A 53 1.07 -3.83 -8.43
N ASN A 54 1.48 -2.67 -8.91
CA ASN A 54 1.59 -2.37 -10.34
C ASN A 54 0.28 -2.68 -11.09
N GLY A 55 -0.86 -2.36 -10.44
CA GLY A 55 -2.18 -2.52 -11.05
C GLY A 55 -2.77 -3.93 -10.96
N ARG A 56 -2.09 -4.85 -10.26
CA ARG A 56 -2.60 -6.22 -10.08
C ARG A 56 -2.87 -6.50 -8.62
N HIS A 57 -3.97 -7.19 -8.36
CA HIS A 57 -4.30 -7.60 -7.00
C HIS A 57 -3.12 -8.37 -6.40
N ALA A 58 -2.75 -8.00 -5.18
CA ALA A 58 -1.57 -8.57 -4.54
C ALA A 58 -1.92 -9.16 -3.18
N PRO A 59 -1.52 -10.42 -2.92
CA PRO A 59 -1.68 -11.01 -1.59
C PRO A 59 -0.64 -10.46 -0.62
N ASP A 60 -0.89 -10.64 0.67
CA ASP A 60 -0.01 -10.14 1.72
C ASP A 60 1.39 -10.78 1.68
N ASP A 61 1.51 -11.99 1.17
CA ASP A 61 2.81 -12.68 1.12
C ASP A 61 3.64 -12.35 -0.13
N LEU A 62 3.15 -11.48 -0.98
CA LEU A 62 3.90 -11.08 -2.18
C LEU A 62 5.10 -10.21 -1.79
N PRO A 63 6.34 -10.62 -2.15
CA PRO A 63 7.49 -9.73 -1.94
C PRO A 63 7.47 -8.56 -2.91
N LEU A 64 7.84 -7.38 -2.42
CA LEU A 64 7.95 -6.20 -3.26
C LEU A 64 9.33 -6.13 -3.90
N ALA A 65 9.40 -5.49 -5.06
CA ALA A 65 10.63 -5.26 -5.80
C ALA A 65 10.89 -3.75 -5.94
N PRO A 66 12.15 -3.35 -6.19
CA PRO A 66 12.45 -1.92 -6.36
C PRO A 66 11.58 -1.29 -7.44
N GLY A 67 11.04 -0.12 -7.13
CA GLY A 67 10.21 0.62 -8.07
C GLY A 67 8.76 0.17 -8.15
N ASP A 68 8.36 -0.84 -7.40
CA ASP A 68 6.97 -1.27 -7.38
C ASP A 68 6.07 -0.16 -6.88
N ARG A 69 4.85 -0.14 -7.38
CA ARG A 69 3.82 0.77 -6.92
C ARG A 69 2.77 -0.01 -6.14
N LEU A 70 2.70 0.25 -4.84
CA LEU A 70 1.71 -0.38 -3.97
C LEU A 70 0.53 0.58 -3.80
N ALA A 71 -0.65 0.14 -4.20
CA ALA A 71 -1.88 0.90 -4.06
C ALA A 71 -2.80 0.21 -3.06
N ILE A 72 -3.30 0.94 -2.09
CA ILE A 72 -4.15 0.38 -1.03
C ILE A 72 -5.47 1.12 -1.00
N PHE A 73 -6.56 0.37 -1.15
CA PHE A 73 -7.92 0.89 -1.18
C PHE A 73 -8.70 0.36 0.02
N PRO A 74 -9.58 1.15 0.62
CA PRO A 74 -10.55 0.59 1.55
C PRO A 74 -11.56 -0.24 0.75
N PRO A 75 -12.14 -1.29 1.33
CA PRO A 75 -13.18 -2.05 0.65
C PRO A 75 -14.41 -1.17 0.44
N ILE A 76 -15.15 -1.47 -0.62
CA ILE A 76 -16.41 -0.78 -0.87
C ILE A 76 -17.45 -1.40 0.06
N ALA A 77 -17.85 -0.64 1.06
CA ALA A 77 -18.74 -1.15 2.08
C ALA A 77 -20.17 -1.27 1.57
N GLY A 78 -20.71 -2.49 1.65
CA GLY A 78 -22.11 -2.72 1.36
C GLY A 78 -22.55 -2.34 -0.03
N GLY A 79 -21.60 -2.19 -0.85
CA GLY A 79 -21.87 -1.68 -2.17
C GLY A 79 -21.53 -0.27 -2.21
#